data_a13ac683c4ecdbe1eaa8aa7d9c49adda
#
_entry.id   a13ac683c4ecdbe1eaa8aa7d9c49adda
#
_cell.length_a   1.000
_cell.length_b   1.000
_cell.length_c   1.000
_cell.angle_alpha   90.00
_cell.angle_beta   90.00
_cell.angle_gamma   90.00
#
_symmetry.space_group_name_H-M   'P 1'
#
loop_
_entity.id
_entity.type
_entity.pdbx_description
1 polymer ?
#
loop_
_entity_poly.entity_id
_entity_poly.type
_entity_poly.pdbx_seq_one_letter_code
_entity_poly.pdbx_strand_id
1 'polypeptide(L)'
;MRHIGARCRDLQGQMLEWSGENRSPARNVYDGSLRSLVRLYQADEESPYRDLRPRTQTFYDYGLKLLDENVGEMAIAAVSGADVRRWYKKFKEPKADGEPERVRRAYAAIQMLRVVINYGRSLKLPECRDLGDALSAMEFKGVQRRETRITHAQVCAFRKAAHEAGRPSMALGITLQFDLGMRQRDVIGEWLPDTSPGAEGIVDHGLRWSDGLTFSHITGTVLRKRTSKTGKVVEHDLAQLPDALAELERIPPLRRIGPLVLNEETGLPYKRRVYTKWFRIIARAAGIPDEVWSMDARAGAVTEALDAGAQPLDVMNAAGHTQLSTTQGYDRTTLKKTARVAQLRVASRKNVE
;
A
#
# COMPACT_ATOMS: atom_id res chain seq x y z
N MET A 1 46.52 17.70 28.68
CA MET A 1 45.30 17.46 27.88
C MET A 1 45.41 16.30 26.88
N ARG A 2 46.57 16.05 26.22
CA ARG A 2 46.70 14.95 25.20
C ARG A 2 46.52 13.55 25.78
N HIS A 3 46.87 13.28 27.05
CA HIS A 3 46.72 11.98 27.73
C HIS A 3 45.25 11.61 28.04
N ILE A 4 44.41 12.59 28.33
CA ILE A 4 42.97 12.35 28.63
C ILE A 4 42.23 11.88 27.40
N GLY A 5 42.46 12.52 26.24
CA GLY A 5 41.82 12.14 24.98
C GLY A 5 42.25 10.78 24.44
N ALA A 6 43.48 10.31 24.71
CA ALA A 6 43.93 8.96 24.39
C ALA A 6 43.24 7.93 25.24
N ARG A 7 43.13 8.18 26.57
CA ARG A 7 42.47 7.28 27.53
C ARG A 7 40.94 7.17 27.30
N CYS A 8 40.29 8.27 26.87
CA CYS A 8 38.87 8.23 26.49
C CYS A 8 38.63 7.39 25.23
N ARG A 9 39.50 7.46 24.24
CA ARG A 9 39.39 6.62 23.03
C ARG A 9 39.64 5.14 23.36
N ASP A 10 40.62 4.85 24.22
CA ASP A 10 40.95 3.48 24.66
C ASP A 10 39.77 2.88 25.44
N LEU A 11 39.20 3.61 26.40
CA LEU A 11 37.98 3.19 27.11
C LEU A 11 36.77 3.03 26.21
N GLN A 12 36.61 3.90 25.20
CA GLN A 12 35.55 3.77 24.21
C GLN A 12 35.75 2.51 23.34
N GLY A 13 37.00 2.20 22.95
CA GLY A 13 37.36 0.96 22.27
C GLY A 13 37.00 -0.27 23.12
N GLN A 14 37.44 -0.29 24.39
CA GLN A 14 37.14 -1.36 25.32
C GLN A 14 35.64 -1.53 25.60
N MET A 15 34.86 -0.44 25.68
CA MET A 15 33.40 -0.49 25.81
C MET A 15 32.74 -1.05 24.56
N LEU A 16 33.25 -0.75 23.37
CA LEU A 16 32.75 -1.27 22.09
C LEU A 16 33.09 -2.76 21.94
N GLU A 17 34.29 -3.19 22.31
CA GLU A 17 34.71 -4.59 22.34
C GLU A 17 33.87 -5.37 23.37
N TRP A 18 33.73 -4.89 24.61
CA TRP A 18 32.91 -5.49 25.64
C TRP A 18 31.43 -5.55 25.22
N SER A 19 30.88 -4.50 24.57
CA SER A 19 29.51 -4.52 24.03
C SER A 19 29.38 -5.45 22.82
N GLY A 20 30.44 -5.70 22.08
CA GLY A 20 30.50 -6.67 20.99
C GLY A 20 30.56 -8.11 21.50
N GLU A 21 31.42 -8.36 22.51
CA GLU A 21 31.60 -9.69 23.15
C GLU A 21 30.41 -10.07 24.02
N ASN A 22 29.77 -9.12 24.71
CA ASN A 22 28.56 -9.35 25.51
C ASN A 22 27.26 -9.20 24.74
N ARG A 23 27.30 -8.82 23.49
CA ARG A 23 26.26 -9.21 22.53
C ARG A 23 26.48 -10.68 22.19
N SER A 24 26.28 -11.56 23.17
CA SER A 24 25.73 -12.87 22.83
C SER A 24 24.60 -12.59 21.91
N PRO A 25 24.51 -13.17 20.69
CA PRO A 25 23.28 -13.16 19.93
C PRO A 25 22.25 -13.63 20.93
N ALA A 26 21.36 -12.73 21.37
CA ALA A 26 20.29 -13.09 22.30
C ALA A 26 19.72 -14.32 21.66
N ARG A 27 19.98 -15.50 22.23
CA ARG A 27 19.57 -16.76 21.64
C ARG A 27 18.11 -16.57 21.39
N ASN A 28 17.71 -16.59 20.12
CA ASN A 28 16.31 -16.54 19.72
C ASN A 28 15.64 -17.82 20.20
N VAL A 29 15.83 -18.12 21.48
CA VAL A 29 15.29 -19.28 22.16
C VAL A 29 13.91 -18.90 22.61
N TYR A 30 12.96 -19.63 22.12
CA TYR A 30 11.60 -19.52 22.56
C TYR A 30 11.50 -19.90 24.05
N ASP A 31 10.92 -19.00 24.86
CA ASP A 31 10.77 -19.16 26.32
C ASP A 31 9.29 -19.25 26.77
N GLY A 32 8.36 -19.35 25.80
CA GLY A 32 6.93 -19.39 26.06
C GLY A 32 6.26 -18.01 26.06
N SER A 33 7.03 -16.92 26.03
CA SER A 33 6.47 -15.56 25.95
C SER A 33 6.12 -15.15 24.52
N LEU A 34 5.17 -14.22 24.37
CA LEU A 34 4.83 -13.65 23.08
C LEU A 34 6.03 -12.91 22.47
N ARG A 35 6.84 -12.23 23.28
CA ARG A 35 8.08 -11.54 22.86
C ARG A 35 9.07 -12.51 22.22
N SER A 36 9.32 -13.63 22.86
CA SER A 36 10.26 -14.62 22.31
C SER A 36 9.76 -15.21 20.99
N LEU A 37 8.45 -15.43 20.85
CA LEU A 37 7.88 -15.89 19.60
C LEU A 37 7.96 -14.84 18.49
N VAL A 38 7.74 -13.55 18.80
CA VAL A 38 7.91 -12.45 17.83
C VAL A 38 9.36 -12.38 17.36
N ARG A 39 10.32 -12.45 18.26
CA ARG A 39 11.76 -12.45 17.91
C ARG A 39 12.14 -13.65 17.07
N LEU A 40 11.65 -14.82 17.44
CA LEU A 40 11.89 -16.05 16.67
C LEU A 40 11.32 -15.91 15.25
N TYR A 41 10.09 -15.42 15.11
CA TYR A 41 9.45 -15.17 13.80
C TYR A 41 10.26 -14.22 12.91
N GLN A 42 10.87 -13.17 13.50
CA GLN A 42 11.66 -12.20 12.75
C GLN A 42 13.08 -12.67 12.44
N ALA A 43 13.66 -13.55 13.27
CA ALA A 43 15.06 -13.93 13.18
C ALA A 43 15.32 -15.26 12.47
N ASP A 44 14.39 -16.20 12.54
CA ASP A 44 14.49 -17.51 11.91
C ASP A 44 14.65 -17.38 10.39
N GLU A 45 15.65 -18.07 9.84
CA GLU A 45 15.97 -18.05 8.40
C GLU A 45 14.85 -18.69 7.57
N GLU A 46 14.17 -19.70 8.11
CA GLU A 46 13.05 -20.41 7.48
C GLU A 46 11.69 -19.71 7.73
N SER A 47 11.70 -18.57 8.40
CA SER A 47 10.46 -17.85 8.67
C SER A 47 9.91 -17.19 7.39
N PRO A 48 8.57 -17.29 7.14
CA PRO A 48 7.91 -16.56 6.06
C PRO A 48 8.11 -15.05 6.11
N TYR A 49 8.57 -14.51 7.24
CA TYR A 49 8.92 -13.09 7.37
C TYR A 49 10.05 -12.68 6.41
N ARG A 50 11.00 -13.59 6.14
CA ARG A 50 12.15 -13.32 5.25
C ARG A 50 11.73 -13.13 3.79
N ASP A 51 10.70 -13.82 3.36
CA ASP A 51 10.17 -13.74 1.99
C ASP A 51 9.28 -12.52 1.75
N LEU A 52 8.99 -11.75 2.79
CA LEU A 52 8.13 -10.58 2.68
C LEU A 52 8.82 -9.45 1.92
N ARG A 53 8.08 -8.81 1.03
CA ARG A 53 8.54 -7.56 0.41
C ARG A 53 8.82 -6.50 1.47
N PRO A 54 9.85 -5.63 1.31
CA PRO A 54 10.28 -4.67 2.34
C PRO A 54 9.15 -3.83 2.93
N ARG A 55 8.19 -3.42 2.10
CA ARG A 55 7.03 -2.67 2.57
C ARG A 55 6.06 -3.49 3.41
N THR A 56 5.93 -4.77 3.13
CA THR A 56 5.11 -5.67 3.95
C THR A 56 5.81 -5.92 5.28
N GLN A 57 7.14 -6.09 5.27
CA GLN A 57 7.94 -6.17 6.51
C GLN A 57 7.74 -4.92 7.38
N THR A 58 7.87 -3.71 6.83
CA THR A 58 7.61 -2.45 7.59
C THR A 58 6.22 -2.42 8.22
N PHE A 59 5.20 -2.93 7.54
CA PHE A 59 3.85 -3.02 8.11
C PHE A 59 3.77 -4.08 9.22
N TYR A 60 4.41 -5.22 9.03
CA TYR A 60 4.49 -6.29 10.04
C TYR A 60 5.24 -5.79 11.26
N ASP A 61 6.40 -5.16 11.09
CA ASP A 61 7.21 -4.61 12.18
C ASP A 61 6.43 -3.63 13.05
N TYR A 62 5.61 -2.78 12.42
CA TYR A 62 4.74 -1.88 13.18
C TYR A 62 3.77 -2.63 14.10
N GLY A 63 3.11 -3.67 13.62
CA GLY A 63 2.17 -4.46 14.40
C GLY A 63 2.86 -5.37 15.43
N LEU A 64 3.99 -5.98 15.06
CA LEU A 64 4.82 -6.81 15.95
C LEU A 64 5.40 -5.98 17.10
N LYS A 65 5.94 -4.79 16.79
CA LYS A 65 6.42 -3.84 17.81
C LYS A 65 5.31 -3.45 18.79
N LEU A 66 4.09 -3.20 18.27
CA LEU A 66 2.95 -2.87 19.13
C LEU A 66 2.59 -4.02 20.08
N LEU A 67 2.67 -5.27 19.65
CA LEU A 67 2.47 -6.44 20.50
C LEU A 67 3.59 -6.58 21.52
N ASP A 68 4.85 -6.50 21.08
CA ASP A 68 6.02 -6.63 21.95
C ASP A 68 6.01 -5.61 23.09
N GLU A 69 5.77 -4.32 22.77
CA GLU A 69 5.78 -3.23 23.77
C GLU A 69 4.63 -3.30 24.78
N ASN A 70 3.49 -3.89 24.43
CA ASN A 70 2.29 -3.84 25.27
C ASN A 70 1.96 -5.17 25.95
N VAL A 71 2.27 -6.30 25.33
CA VAL A 71 1.87 -7.64 25.79
C VAL A 71 2.95 -8.69 25.56
N GLY A 72 4.15 -8.27 25.20
CA GLY A 72 5.26 -9.17 24.87
C GLY A 72 5.66 -10.13 26.00
N GLU A 73 5.57 -9.69 27.26
CA GLU A 73 5.93 -10.50 28.45
C GLU A 73 4.88 -11.56 28.80
N MET A 74 3.73 -11.56 28.14
CA MET A 74 2.68 -12.54 28.45
C MET A 74 3.11 -13.93 27.97
N ALA A 75 3.04 -14.91 28.88
CA ALA A 75 3.18 -16.33 28.52
C ALA A 75 1.99 -16.73 27.62
N ILE A 76 2.25 -17.28 26.44
CA ILE A 76 1.21 -17.62 25.46
C ILE A 76 0.19 -18.60 26.04
N ALA A 77 0.67 -19.56 26.86
CA ALA A 77 -0.21 -20.52 27.54
C ALA A 77 -1.23 -19.87 28.50
N ALA A 78 -0.96 -18.64 28.98
CA ALA A 78 -1.85 -17.93 29.88
C ALA A 78 -2.83 -16.99 29.13
N VAL A 79 -2.66 -16.83 27.82
CA VAL A 79 -3.49 -15.90 27.02
C VAL A 79 -4.80 -16.54 26.64
N SER A 80 -5.89 -15.95 27.06
CA SER A 80 -7.25 -16.33 26.69
C SER A 80 -7.83 -15.45 25.57
N GLY A 81 -8.91 -15.90 24.94
CA GLY A 81 -9.65 -15.06 23.99
C GLY A 81 -10.22 -13.77 24.63
N ALA A 82 -10.50 -13.78 25.94
CA ALA A 82 -10.93 -12.58 26.67
C ALA A 82 -9.81 -11.53 26.73
N ASP A 83 -8.56 -11.98 26.91
CA ASP A 83 -7.38 -11.10 26.91
C ASP A 83 -7.21 -10.43 25.55
N VAL A 84 -7.31 -11.21 24.48
CA VAL A 84 -7.20 -10.68 23.10
C VAL A 84 -8.28 -9.64 22.81
N ARG A 85 -9.51 -9.84 23.29
CA ARG A 85 -10.58 -8.83 23.18
C ARG A 85 -10.26 -7.56 23.97
N ARG A 86 -9.66 -7.68 25.17
CA ARG A 86 -9.21 -6.53 25.96
C ARG A 86 -8.09 -5.77 25.25
N TRP A 87 -7.12 -6.47 24.68
CA TRP A 87 -6.04 -5.85 23.90
C TRP A 87 -6.57 -5.11 22.67
N TYR A 88 -7.49 -5.72 21.93
CA TYR A 88 -8.11 -5.06 20.80
C TYR A 88 -8.80 -3.74 21.21
N LYS A 89 -9.56 -3.74 22.31
CA LYS A 89 -10.20 -2.52 22.85
C LYS A 89 -9.14 -1.48 23.21
N LYS A 90 -8.10 -1.85 23.97
CA LYS A 90 -7.00 -0.96 24.37
C LYS A 90 -6.26 -0.38 23.15
N PHE A 91 -5.94 -1.20 22.16
CA PHE A 91 -5.26 -0.72 20.95
C PHE A 91 -6.14 0.20 20.10
N LYS A 92 -7.44 0.10 20.23
CA LYS A 92 -8.43 0.91 19.51
C LYS A 92 -8.64 2.30 20.16
N GLU A 93 -8.28 2.48 21.41
CA GLU A 93 -8.44 3.74 22.12
C GLU A 93 -7.89 4.94 21.35
N PRO A 94 -8.58 6.09 21.33
CA PRO A 94 -8.09 7.32 20.76
C PRO A 94 -6.71 7.71 21.32
N LYS A 95 -5.98 8.56 20.62
CA LYS A 95 -4.70 9.09 21.10
C LYS A 95 -4.93 10.18 22.16
N ALA A 96 -6.00 10.94 22.01
CA ALA A 96 -6.46 11.98 22.95
C ALA A 96 -7.99 12.00 22.99
N ASP A 97 -8.54 12.60 24.03
CA ASP A 97 -10.00 12.75 24.17
C ASP A 97 -10.58 13.52 22.97
N GLY A 98 -11.70 13.03 22.46
CA GLY A 98 -12.37 13.60 21.28
C GLY A 98 -11.78 13.19 19.92
N GLU A 99 -10.65 12.47 19.88
CA GLU A 99 -10.14 11.92 18.64
C GLU A 99 -10.86 10.61 18.24
N PRO A 100 -10.88 10.25 16.94
CA PRO A 100 -11.49 9.01 16.50
C PRO A 100 -10.70 7.78 16.98
N GLU A 101 -11.43 6.69 17.17
CA GLU A 101 -10.85 5.39 17.52
C GLU A 101 -9.79 4.92 16.48
N ARG A 102 -8.71 4.32 16.98
CA ARG A 102 -7.59 3.81 16.16
C ARG A 102 -7.82 2.37 15.69
N VAL A 103 -8.97 2.12 15.06
CA VAL A 103 -9.38 0.78 14.60
C VAL A 103 -8.32 0.09 13.75
N ARG A 104 -7.64 0.83 12.84
CA ARG A 104 -6.58 0.27 11.99
C ARG A 104 -5.39 -0.23 12.82
N ARG A 105 -5.02 0.50 13.89
CA ARG A 105 -3.93 0.11 14.80
C ARG A 105 -4.27 -1.19 15.53
N ALA A 106 -5.47 -1.27 16.09
CA ALA A 106 -5.94 -2.46 16.80
C ALA A 106 -6.04 -3.67 15.88
N TYR A 107 -6.61 -3.48 14.69
CA TYR A 107 -6.75 -4.56 13.72
C TYR A 107 -5.38 -5.06 13.24
N ALA A 108 -4.42 -4.18 12.98
CA ALA A 108 -3.06 -4.55 12.60
C ALA A 108 -2.36 -5.39 13.68
N ALA A 109 -2.49 -5.01 14.96
CA ALA A 109 -1.93 -5.78 16.07
C ALA A 109 -2.52 -7.20 16.13
N ILE A 110 -3.84 -7.34 16.02
CA ILE A 110 -4.49 -8.67 16.04
C ILE A 110 -4.11 -9.51 14.81
N GLN A 111 -3.97 -8.89 13.63
CA GLN A 111 -3.49 -9.62 12.45
C GLN A 111 -2.05 -10.14 12.67
N MET A 112 -1.17 -9.33 13.27
CA MET A 112 0.18 -9.78 13.57
C MET A 112 0.21 -10.85 14.67
N LEU A 113 -0.65 -10.76 15.69
CA LEU A 113 -0.82 -11.84 16.66
C LEU A 113 -1.18 -13.17 15.96
N ARG A 114 -2.16 -13.13 15.04
CA ARG A 114 -2.52 -14.33 14.25
C ARG A 114 -1.36 -14.87 13.44
N VAL A 115 -0.57 -14.00 12.82
CA VAL A 115 0.61 -14.40 12.03
C VAL A 115 1.62 -15.12 12.89
N VAL A 116 2.04 -14.54 14.02
CA VAL A 116 3.06 -15.18 14.87
C VAL A 116 2.55 -16.43 15.58
N ILE A 117 1.29 -16.47 16.00
CA ILE A 117 0.71 -17.69 16.58
C ILE A 117 0.61 -18.81 15.53
N ASN A 118 0.23 -18.51 14.30
CA ASN A 118 0.23 -19.51 13.22
C ASN A 118 1.65 -19.99 12.89
N TYR A 119 2.65 -19.11 12.96
CA TYR A 119 4.04 -19.51 12.85
C TYR A 119 4.44 -20.46 13.99
N GLY A 120 4.10 -20.14 15.26
CA GLY A 120 4.32 -21.04 16.38
C GLY A 120 3.61 -22.39 16.23
N ARG A 121 2.40 -22.42 15.64
CA ARG A 121 1.70 -23.68 15.27
C ARG A 121 2.49 -24.50 14.25
N SER A 122 3.10 -23.87 13.26
CA SER A 122 3.96 -24.59 12.27
C SER A 122 5.17 -25.22 12.93
N LEU A 123 5.69 -24.60 14.00
CA LEU A 123 6.75 -25.14 14.84
C LEU A 123 6.26 -26.18 15.87
N LYS A 124 4.95 -26.53 15.85
CA LYS A 124 4.30 -27.48 16.75
C LYS A 124 4.35 -27.09 18.24
N LEU A 125 4.41 -25.77 18.54
CA LEU A 125 4.31 -25.26 19.90
C LEU A 125 2.89 -25.49 20.45
N PRO A 126 2.69 -26.24 21.55
CA PRO A 126 1.35 -26.65 22.04
C PRO A 126 0.47 -25.44 22.38
N GLU A 127 1.00 -24.46 23.10
CA GLU A 127 0.30 -23.25 23.53
C GLU A 127 -0.15 -22.37 22.36
N CYS A 128 0.56 -22.42 21.22
CA CYS A 128 0.16 -21.72 20.00
C CYS A 128 -1.03 -22.41 19.31
N ARG A 129 -1.23 -23.72 19.55
CA ARG A 129 -2.40 -24.44 18.99
C ARG A 129 -3.67 -23.92 19.63
N ASP A 130 -3.75 -23.93 20.97
CA ASP A 130 -4.96 -23.57 21.70
C ASP A 130 -5.34 -22.10 21.47
N LEU A 131 -4.35 -21.19 21.55
CA LEU A 131 -4.58 -19.77 21.26
C LEU A 131 -4.94 -19.55 19.79
N GLY A 132 -4.34 -20.28 18.85
CA GLY A 132 -4.66 -20.21 17.42
C GLY A 132 -6.09 -20.63 17.12
N ASP A 133 -6.58 -21.67 17.76
CA ASP A 133 -7.97 -22.12 17.61
C ASP A 133 -8.96 -21.09 18.18
N ALA A 134 -8.65 -20.53 19.35
CA ALA A 134 -9.42 -19.42 19.92
C ALA A 134 -9.46 -18.21 18.99
N LEU A 135 -8.30 -17.81 18.42
CA LEU A 135 -8.20 -16.68 17.48
C LEU A 135 -8.94 -16.92 16.17
N SER A 136 -9.03 -18.17 15.70
CA SER A 136 -9.75 -18.51 14.47
C SER A 136 -11.27 -18.32 14.61
N ALA A 137 -11.80 -18.58 15.80
CA ALA A 137 -13.21 -18.39 16.14
C ALA A 137 -13.59 -16.94 16.48
N MET A 138 -12.60 -16.02 16.56
CA MET A 138 -12.84 -14.63 16.94
C MET A 138 -12.95 -13.74 15.71
N GLU A 139 -13.95 -12.87 15.69
CA GLU A 139 -14.07 -11.82 14.69
C GLU A 139 -13.74 -10.45 15.29
N PHE A 140 -12.99 -9.65 14.52
CA PHE A 140 -12.65 -8.29 14.86
C PHE A 140 -13.01 -7.36 13.68
N LYS A 141 -13.71 -6.29 13.99
CA LYS A 141 -14.08 -5.31 12.97
C LYS A 141 -12.83 -4.58 12.46
N GLY A 142 -12.53 -4.74 11.20
CA GLY A 142 -11.50 -3.96 10.51
C GLY A 142 -11.97 -2.55 10.16
N VAL A 143 -11.09 -1.78 9.54
CA VAL A 143 -11.47 -0.49 8.97
C VAL A 143 -12.42 -0.72 7.80
N GLN A 144 -13.53 0.00 7.78
CA GLN A 144 -14.44 -0.03 6.65
C GLN A 144 -13.73 0.40 5.36
N ARG A 145 -14.12 -0.24 4.26
CA ARG A 145 -13.60 0.13 2.95
C ARG A 145 -13.98 1.56 2.63
N ARG A 146 -13.02 2.34 2.13
CA ARG A 146 -13.29 3.70 1.66
C ARG A 146 -14.28 3.65 0.50
N GLU A 147 -15.23 4.56 0.54
CA GLU A 147 -16.24 4.71 -0.52
C GLU A 147 -15.96 5.89 -1.45
N THR A 148 -15.01 6.74 -1.06
CA THR A 148 -14.61 7.93 -1.81
C THR A 148 -14.00 7.55 -3.15
N ARG A 149 -14.35 8.30 -4.17
CA ARG A 149 -13.83 8.21 -5.53
C ARG A 149 -13.63 9.60 -6.10
N ILE A 150 -12.69 9.74 -7.01
CA ILE A 150 -12.57 10.95 -7.84
C ILE A 150 -13.40 10.77 -9.10
N THR A 151 -14.06 11.82 -9.54
CA THR A 151 -14.83 11.83 -10.81
C THR A 151 -13.95 12.35 -11.95
N HIS A 152 -14.32 12.05 -13.20
CA HIS A 152 -13.63 12.61 -14.38
C HIS A 152 -13.61 14.15 -14.35
N ALA A 153 -14.72 14.80 -13.99
CA ALA A 153 -14.76 16.26 -13.85
C ALA A 153 -13.74 16.79 -12.83
N GLN A 154 -13.55 16.09 -11.70
CA GLN A 154 -12.53 16.44 -10.73
C GLN A 154 -11.10 16.18 -11.27
N VAL A 155 -10.89 15.15 -12.07
CA VAL A 155 -9.60 14.92 -12.75
C VAL A 155 -9.29 16.06 -13.71
N CYS A 156 -10.25 16.50 -14.51
CA CYS A 156 -10.08 17.65 -15.41
C CYS A 156 -9.76 18.95 -14.63
N ALA A 157 -10.47 19.22 -13.54
CA ALA A 157 -10.20 20.39 -12.69
C ALA A 157 -8.80 20.29 -12.05
N PHE A 158 -8.40 19.10 -11.58
CA PHE A 158 -7.06 18.85 -11.05
C PHE A 158 -5.96 19.08 -12.08
N ARG A 159 -6.15 18.57 -13.31
CA ARG A 159 -5.19 18.76 -14.42
C ARG A 159 -4.93 20.24 -14.69
N LYS A 160 -6.02 21.02 -14.81
CA LYS A 160 -5.92 22.47 -14.99
C LYS A 160 -5.13 23.14 -13.88
N ALA A 161 -5.51 22.90 -12.62
CA ALA A 161 -4.83 23.47 -11.46
C ALA A 161 -3.37 23.00 -11.34
N ALA A 162 -3.05 21.77 -11.75
CA ALA A 162 -1.69 21.25 -11.75
C ALA A 162 -0.81 21.99 -12.78
N HIS A 163 -1.31 22.25 -13.98
CA HIS A 163 -0.60 23.07 -14.97
C HIS A 163 -0.40 24.51 -14.50
N GLU A 164 -1.42 25.13 -13.90
CA GLU A 164 -1.33 26.48 -13.33
C GLU A 164 -0.31 26.55 -12.18
N ALA A 165 -0.17 25.47 -11.40
CA ALA A 165 0.82 25.36 -10.35
C ALA A 165 2.24 25.00 -10.83
N GLY A 166 2.47 24.89 -12.16
CA GLY A 166 3.75 24.48 -12.73
C GLY A 166 4.14 23.02 -12.42
N ARG A 167 3.13 22.15 -12.28
CA ARG A 167 3.29 20.71 -11.95
C ARG A 167 2.68 19.79 -13.02
N PRO A 168 3.13 19.86 -14.28
CA PRO A 168 2.58 19.04 -15.37
C PRO A 168 2.70 17.54 -15.13
N SER A 169 3.73 17.07 -14.42
CA SER A 169 3.84 15.65 -14.05
C SER A 169 2.74 15.19 -13.08
N MET A 170 2.21 16.11 -12.25
CA MET A 170 1.06 15.79 -11.41
C MET A 170 -0.23 15.67 -12.25
N ALA A 171 -0.40 16.51 -13.27
CA ALA A 171 -1.51 16.40 -14.23
C ALA A 171 -1.44 15.07 -14.97
N LEU A 172 -0.29 14.72 -15.53
CA LEU A 172 -0.07 13.44 -16.20
C LEU A 172 -0.30 12.26 -15.21
N GLY A 173 0.25 12.33 -14.00
CA GLY A 173 0.16 11.25 -13.01
C GLY A 173 -1.28 10.91 -12.62
N ILE A 174 -2.13 11.91 -12.36
CA ILE A 174 -3.54 11.67 -12.01
C ILE A 174 -4.34 11.16 -13.20
N THR A 175 -4.07 11.68 -14.40
CA THR A 175 -4.73 11.25 -15.62
C THR A 175 -4.42 9.78 -15.91
N LEU A 176 -3.15 9.38 -15.86
CA LEU A 176 -2.78 7.98 -16.06
C LEU A 176 -3.37 7.06 -14.96
N GLN A 177 -3.46 7.52 -13.71
CA GLN A 177 -4.13 6.73 -12.67
C GLN A 177 -5.61 6.53 -12.96
N PHE A 178 -6.28 7.55 -13.49
CA PHE A 178 -7.70 7.50 -13.78
C PHE A 178 -7.96 6.76 -15.10
N ASP A 179 -7.44 7.20 -16.21
CA ASP A 179 -7.72 6.64 -17.53
C ASP A 179 -7.33 5.17 -17.67
N LEU A 180 -6.18 4.78 -17.09
CA LEU A 180 -5.70 3.41 -17.11
C LEU A 180 -6.23 2.56 -15.91
N GLY A 181 -6.98 3.16 -14.99
CA GLY A 181 -7.40 2.49 -13.76
C GLY A 181 -6.26 1.94 -12.91
N MET A 182 -5.04 2.49 -13.03
CA MET A 182 -3.84 1.99 -12.38
C MET A 182 -3.73 2.42 -10.91
N ARG A 183 -3.00 1.63 -10.11
CA ARG A 183 -2.64 2.06 -8.75
C ARG A 183 -1.62 3.18 -8.82
N GLN A 184 -1.69 4.12 -7.87
CA GLN A 184 -0.72 5.21 -7.75
C GLN A 184 0.73 4.69 -7.84
N ARG A 185 1.06 3.58 -7.16
CA ARG A 185 2.40 2.99 -7.19
C ARG A 185 2.81 2.50 -8.59
N ASP A 186 1.88 1.93 -9.34
CA ASP A 186 2.17 1.47 -10.70
C ASP A 186 2.47 2.65 -11.64
N VAL A 187 1.97 3.86 -11.35
CA VAL A 187 2.20 5.08 -12.14
C VAL A 187 3.47 5.81 -11.70
N ILE A 188 3.58 6.18 -10.41
CA ILE A 188 4.71 6.99 -9.91
C ILE A 188 5.92 6.18 -9.44
N GLY A 189 5.78 4.85 -9.31
CA GLY A 189 6.79 3.99 -8.71
C GLY A 189 6.87 4.07 -7.19
N GLU A 190 7.88 3.40 -6.67
CA GLU A 190 8.24 3.48 -5.26
C GLU A 190 9.76 3.48 -5.07
N TRP A 191 10.19 4.07 -3.97
CA TRP A 191 11.58 4.09 -3.55
C TRP A 191 11.77 3.05 -2.46
N LEU A 192 12.64 2.09 -2.71
CA LEU A 192 12.98 0.98 -1.81
C LEU A 192 14.46 1.05 -1.44
N PRO A 193 14.88 0.48 -0.30
CA PRO A 193 16.30 0.34 0.02
C PRO A 193 17.07 -0.27 -1.14
N ASP A 194 18.22 0.31 -1.50
CA ASP A 194 19.06 -0.21 -2.56
C ASP A 194 19.83 -1.45 -2.07
N THR A 195 19.34 -2.61 -2.44
CA THR A 195 19.97 -3.91 -2.12
C THR A 195 20.94 -4.39 -3.19
N SER A 196 21.11 -3.64 -4.28
CA SER A 196 21.98 -3.99 -5.40
C SER A 196 22.83 -2.78 -5.83
N PRO A 197 23.77 -2.31 -4.98
CA PRO A 197 24.65 -1.20 -5.33
C PRO A 197 25.41 -1.47 -6.64
N GLY A 198 25.46 -0.45 -7.51
CA GLY A 198 26.11 -0.55 -8.80
C GLY A 198 25.27 -1.14 -9.94
N ALA A 199 24.07 -1.68 -9.68
CA ALA A 199 23.14 -2.03 -10.76
C ALA A 199 22.58 -0.76 -11.43
N GLU A 200 22.20 -0.88 -12.72
CA GLU A 200 21.55 0.22 -13.44
C GLU A 200 20.22 0.62 -12.80
N GLY A 201 19.89 1.91 -12.88
CA GLY A 201 18.63 2.45 -12.39
C GLY A 201 18.79 3.78 -11.67
N ILE A 202 17.67 4.34 -11.23
CA ILE A 202 17.64 5.61 -10.52
C ILE A 202 17.84 5.37 -9.03
N VAL A 203 18.91 5.90 -8.47
CA VAL A 203 19.25 5.78 -7.04
C VAL A 203 19.35 7.18 -6.43
N ASP A 204 18.76 7.38 -5.24
CA ASP A 204 18.81 8.61 -4.47
C ASP A 204 18.89 8.29 -2.97
N HIS A 205 19.94 8.75 -2.30
CA HIS A 205 20.16 8.56 -0.86
C HIS A 205 19.98 7.10 -0.37
N GLY A 206 20.61 6.14 -1.07
CA GLY A 206 20.53 4.72 -0.70
C GLY A 206 19.16 4.07 -0.97
N LEU A 207 18.30 4.74 -1.70
CA LEU A 207 17.03 4.21 -2.17
C LEU A 207 17.07 4.07 -3.70
N ARG A 208 16.54 2.96 -4.20
CA ARG A 208 16.36 2.69 -5.63
C ARG A 208 14.90 2.84 -6.01
N TRP A 209 14.66 3.58 -7.09
CA TRP A 209 13.32 3.69 -7.65
C TRP A 209 12.95 2.45 -8.48
N SER A 210 11.72 2.00 -8.34
CA SER A 210 11.19 0.84 -9.04
C SER A 210 9.69 0.95 -9.34
N ASP A 211 9.22 0.06 -10.21
CA ASP A 211 7.80 -0.23 -10.47
C ASP A 211 6.95 0.91 -11.07
N GLY A 212 7.47 2.12 -11.28
CA GLY A 212 6.71 3.18 -11.93
C GLY A 212 6.60 3.02 -13.45
N LEU A 213 5.77 3.85 -14.06
CA LEU A 213 5.68 3.95 -15.51
C LEU A 213 6.90 4.66 -16.09
N THR A 214 7.41 4.10 -17.18
CA THR A 214 8.49 4.68 -17.99
C THR A 214 8.05 4.77 -19.45
N PHE A 215 8.73 5.57 -20.24
CA PHE A 215 8.48 5.61 -21.70
C PHE A 215 8.74 4.27 -22.36
N SER A 216 9.59 3.40 -21.82
CA SER A 216 9.81 2.04 -22.35
C SER A 216 8.60 1.11 -22.23
N HIS A 217 7.59 1.48 -21.45
CA HIS A 217 6.32 0.74 -21.40
C HIS A 217 5.37 1.10 -22.57
N ILE A 218 5.73 2.08 -23.40
CA ILE A 218 4.89 2.57 -24.51
C ILE A 218 5.57 2.18 -25.82
N THR A 219 4.87 1.43 -26.67
CA THR A 219 5.29 1.07 -28.02
C THR A 219 4.18 1.49 -28.99
N GLY A 220 4.46 2.48 -29.84
CA GLY A 220 3.41 3.12 -30.64
C GLY A 220 2.36 3.75 -29.72
N THR A 221 1.11 3.33 -29.86
CA THR A 221 0.01 3.77 -28.98
C THR A 221 -0.28 2.82 -27.83
N VAL A 222 0.39 1.67 -27.76
CA VAL A 222 0.09 0.66 -26.75
C VAL A 222 1.00 0.83 -25.53
N LEU A 223 0.38 1.04 -24.37
CA LEU A 223 1.03 1.01 -23.07
C LEU A 223 0.87 -0.39 -22.48
N ARG A 224 2.00 -1.06 -22.19
CA ARG A 224 2.04 -2.38 -21.57
C ARG A 224 2.80 -2.33 -20.26
N LYS A 225 2.18 -2.80 -19.16
CA LYS A 225 2.76 -2.74 -17.82
C LYS A 225 2.46 -3.99 -17.01
N ARG A 226 3.50 -4.55 -16.37
CA ARG A 226 3.34 -5.55 -15.31
C ARG A 226 3.06 -4.81 -13.98
N THR A 227 1.91 -5.07 -13.38
CA THR A 227 1.50 -4.38 -12.14
C THR A 227 2.33 -4.85 -10.95
N SER A 228 2.79 -3.92 -10.13
CA SER A 228 3.71 -4.15 -9.00
C SER A 228 3.14 -5.07 -7.92
N LYS A 229 1.83 -5.00 -7.64
CA LYS A 229 1.19 -5.76 -6.55
C LYS A 229 0.88 -7.21 -6.92
N THR A 230 0.41 -7.44 -8.15
CA THR A 230 -0.16 -8.74 -8.55
C THR A 230 0.65 -9.43 -9.64
N GLY A 231 1.62 -8.74 -10.25
CA GLY A 231 2.40 -9.25 -11.38
C GLY A 231 1.59 -9.40 -12.67
N LYS A 232 0.30 -9.03 -12.68
CA LYS A 232 -0.55 -9.13 -13.87
C LYS A 232 -0.11 -8.09 -14.89
N VAL A 233 -0.02 -8.48 -16.16
CA VAL A 233 0.21 -7.57 -17.27
C VAL A 233 -1.12 -6.91 -17.63
N VAL A 234 -1.12 -5.60 -17.79
CA VAL A 234 -2.20 -4.81 -18.34
C VAL A 234 -1.74 -4.11 -19.61
N GLU A 235 -2.62 -3.97 -20.57
CA GLU A 235 -2.37 -3.31 -21.84
C GLU A 235 -3.48 -2.30 -22.11
N HIS A 236 -3.11 -1.12 -22.57
CA HIS A 236 -4.04 -0.05 -22.90
C HIS A 236 -3.63 0.60 -24.23
N ASP A 237 -4.58 0.79 -25.12
CA ASP A 237 -4.38 1.61 -26.31
C ASP A 237 -4.63 3.07 -25.95
N LEU A 238 -3.56 3.85 -25.90
CA LEU A 238 -3.60 5.28 -25.56
C LEU A 238 -4.37 6.11 -26.59
N ALA A 239 -4.51 5.61 -27.82
CA ALA A 239 -5.33 6.28 -28.84
C ALA A 239 -6.83 6.34 -28.45
N GLN A 240 -7.27 5.43 -27.59
CA GLN A 240 -8.62 5.42 -27.02
C GLN A 240 -8.76 6.25 -25.72
N LEU A 241 -7.68 6.87 -25.26
CA LEU A 241 -7.58 7.62 -24.00
C LEU A 241 -7.07 9.05 -24.26
N PRO A 242 -7.93 9.92 -24.83
CA PRO A 242 -7.52 11.23 -25.34
C PRO A 242 -6.89 12.13 -24.28
N ASP A 243 -7.34 12.06 -23.04
CA ASP A 243 -6.78 12.85 -21.95
C ASP A 243 -5.35 12.41 -21.59
N ALA A 244 -5.11 11.10 -21.49
CA ALA A 244 -3.77 10.55 -21.26
C ALA A 244 -2.83 10.85 -22.44
N LEU A 245 -3.32 10.71 -23.67
CA LEU A 245 -2.55 11.01 -24.87
C LEU A 245 -2.17 12.50 -24.92
N ALA A 246 -3.13 13.41 -24.69
CA ALA A 246 -2.88 14.83 -24.67
C ALA A 246 -1.82 15.26 -23.62
N GLU A 247 -1.83 14.65 -22.43
CA GLU A 247 -0.79 14.94 -21.42
C GLU A 247 0.59 14.39 -21.82
N LEU A 248 0.63 13.21 -22.45
CA LEU A 248 1.88 12.62 -22.96
C LEU A 248 2.48 13.43 -24.10
N GLU A 249 1.64 13.95 -25.00
CA GLU A 249 2.07 14.77 -26.14
C GLU A 249 2.69 16.10 -25.72
N ARG A 250 2.34 16.64 -24.55
CA ARG A 250 2.98 17.84 -23.97
C ARG A 250 4.46 17.62 -23.64
N ILE A 251 4.90 16.37 -23.51
CA ILE A 251 6.30 16.07 -23.23
C ILE A 251 7.08 16.07 -24.53
N PRO A 252 8.08 16.94 -24.69
CA PRO A 252 8.88 17.00 -25.91
C PRO A 252 9.51 15.63 -26.25
N PRO A 253 9.58 15.24 -27.52
CA PRO A 253 10.12 13.92 -27.93
C PRO A 253 11.50 13.61 -27.34
N LEU A 254 12.41 14.58 -27.27
CA LEU A 254 13.76 14.44 -26.70
C LEU A 254 13.77 14.15 -25.18
N ARG A 255 12.64 14.40 -24.47
CA ARG A 255 12.48 14.12 -23.04
C ARG A 255 11.68 12.83 -22.76
N ARG A 256 11.28 12.11 -23.80
CA ARG A 256 10.51 10.86 -23.66
C ARG A 256 11.41 9.66 -23.35
N ILE A 257 12.19 9.78 -22.28
CA ILE A 257 13.13 8.76 -21.80
C ILE A 257 12.93 8.59 -20.29
N GLY A 258 13.01 7.35 -19.79
CA GLY A 258 12.91 7.05 -18.36
C GLY A 258 11.49 7.21 -17.78
N PRO A 259 11.36 7.62 -16.51
CA PRO A 259 10.08 7.73 -15.82
C PRO A 259 9.14 8.78 -16.44
N LEU A 260 7.83 8.45 -16.49
CA LEU A 260 6.80 9.36 -16.99
C LEU A 260 6.48 10.50 -16.01
N VAL A 261 6.55 10.24 -14.71
CA VAL A 261 6.11 11.16 -13.66
C VAL A 261 7.30 11.56 -12.79
N LEU A 262 7.81 12.76 -13.02
CA LEU A 262 8.98 13.31 -12.35
C LEU A 262 8.59 14.50 -11.47
N ASN A 263 9.25 14.68 -10.35
CA ASN A 263 9.15 15.87 -9.54
C ASN A 263 9.90 17.01 -10.25
N GLU A 264 9.21 18.06 -10.58
CA GLU A 264 9.74 19.22 -11.32
C GLU A 264 10.87 19.95 -10.58
N GLU A 265 10.93 19.83 -9.25
CA GLU A 265 11.99 20.46 -8.44
C GLU A 265 13.30 19.69 -8.48
N THR A 266 13.23 18.35 -8.54
CA THR A 266 14.41 17.49 -8.40
C THR A 266 14.80 16.78 -9.67
N GLY A 267 13.92 16.71 -10.66
CA GLY A 267 14.09 15.90 -11.86
C GLY A 267 14.05 14.39 -11.61
N LEU A 268 13.78 13.95 -10.38
CA LEU A 268 13.68 12.55 -9.98
C LEU A 268 12.22 12.11 -9.86
N PRO A 269 11.95 10.81 -9.93
CA PRO A 269 10.61 10.28 -9.65
C PRO A 269 10.11 10.74 -8.27
N TYR A 270 8.82 11.02 -8.17
CA TYR A 270 8.23 11.48 -6.92
C TYR A 270 8.41 10.46 -5.78
N LYS A 271 8.89 10.93 -4.61
CA LYS A 271 8.70 10.21 -3.35
C LYS A 271 7.23 10.30 -2.95
N ARG A 272 6.63 9.19 -2.52
CA ARG A 272 5.20 9.10 -2.22
C ARG A 272 4.67 10.24 -1.34
N ARG A 273 5.42 10.62 -0.28
CA ARG A 273 5.00 11.71 0.63
C ARG A 273 4.93 13.06 -0.10
N VAL A 274 5.89 13.33 -0.98
CA VAL A 274 5.94 14.57 -1.78
C VAL A 274 4.78 14.59 -2.77
N TYR A 275 4.55 13.48 -3.49
CA TYR A 275 3.41 13.34 -4.40
C TYR A 275 2.07 13.58 -3.68
N THR A 276 1.86 12.96 -2.52
CA THR A 276 0.64 13.13 -1.74
C THR A 276 0.46 14.56 -1.22
N LYS A 277 1.56 15.22 -0.83
CA LYS A 277 1.55 16.63 -0.41
C LYS A 277 1.09 17.53 -1.57
N TRP A 278 1.72 17.38 -2.73
CA TRP A 278 1.36 18.18 -3.91
C TRP A 278 -0.05 17.87 -4.41
N PHE A 279 -0.44 16.59 -4.39
CA PHE A 279 -1.82 16.23 -4.72
C PHE A 279 -2.80 17.01 -3.84
N ARG A 280 -2.59 17.09 -2.53
CA ARG A 280 -3.49 17.82 -1.63
C ARG A 280 -3.53 19.32 -1.91
N ILE A 281 -2.39 19.95 -2.18
CA ILE A 281 -2.30 21.37 -2.53
C ILE A 281 -3.10 21.65 -3.80
N ILE A 282 -2.85 20.89 -4.86
CA ILE A 282 -3.50 21.07 -6.17
C ILE A 282 -5.00 20.71 -6.08
N ALA A 283 -5.35 19.64 -5.39
CA ALA A 283 -6.74 19.24 -5.21
C ALA A 283 -7.58 20.32 -4.51
N ARG A 284 -7.04 20.98 -3.49
CA ARG A 284 -7.69 22.11 -2.84
C ARG A 284 -7.86 23.31 -3.76
N ALA A 285 -6.84 23.63 -4.57
CA ALA A 285 -6.93 24.68 -5.59
C ALA A 285 -7.96 24.36 -6.67
N ALA A 286 -8.16 23.06 -6.97
CA ALA A 286 -9.18 22.57 -7.89
C ALA A 286 -10.57 22.41 -7.27
N GLY A 287 -10.79 22.79 -6.00
CA GLY A 287 -12.06 22.62 -5.29
C GLY A 287 -12.44 21.17 -4.98
N ILE A 288 -11.47 20.26 -4.97
CA ILE A 288 -11.69 18.83 -4.66
C ILE A 288 -11.69 18.65 -3.13
N PRO A 289 -12.72 18.01 -2.55
CA PRO A 289 -12.85 17.80 -1.11
C PRO A 289 -11.65 17.05 -0.49
N ASP A 290 -11.36 17.34 0.78
CA ASP A 290 -10.21 16.80 1.51
C ASP A 290 -10.27 15.29 1.74
N GLU A 291 -11.46 14.71 1.74
CA GLU A 291 -11.67 13.26 1.81
C GLU A 291 -11.29 12.52 0.52
N VAL A 292 -11.14 13.20 -0.62
CA VAL A 292 -10.68 12.61 -1.88
C VAL A 292 -9.16 12.56 -1.89
N TRP A 293 -8.60 11.39 -2.13
CA TRP A 293 -7.15 11.16 -2.19
C TRP A 293 -6.73 10.71 -3.58
N SER A 294 -5.47 10.90 -3.95
CA SER A 294 -4.94 10.48 -5.26
C SER A 294 -5.18 8.99 -5.55
N MET A 295 -5.16 8.14 -4.53
CA MET A 295 -5.43 6.71 -4.68
C MET A 295 -6.89 6.39 -5.07
N ASP A 296 -7.80 7.34 -4.89
CA ASP A 296 -9.22 7.18 -5.23
C ASP A 296 -9.47 7.31 -6.75
N ALA A 297 -8.46 7.72 -7.54
CA ALA A 297 -8.53 7.78 -9.01
C ALA A 297 -8.87 6.42 -9.63
N ARG A 298 -8.21 5.36 -9.18
CA ARG A 298 -8.53 4.00 -9.63
C ARG A 298 -9.96 3.56 -9.27
N ALA A 299 -10.45 3.96 -8.09
CA ALA A 299 -11.82 3.68 -7.68
C ALA A 299 -12.81 4.43 -8.58
N GLY A 300 -12.49 5.67 -8.94
CA GLY A 300 -13.24 6.47 -9.91
C GLY A 300 -13.34 5.80 -11.27
N ALA A 301 -12.19 5.46 -11.86
CA ALA A 301 -12.10 4.80 -13.16
C ALA A 301 -12.91 3.49 -13.25
N VAL A 302 -12.72 2.60 -12.27
CA VAL A 302 -13.44 1.31 -12.23
C VAL A 302 -14.95 1.52 -12.09
N THR A 303 -15.37 2.48 -11.25
CA THR A 303 -16.78 2.79 -11.07
C THR A 303 -17.37 3.41 -12.34
N GLU A 304 -16.66 4.36 -12.96
CA GLU A 304 -17.10 5.00 -14.21
C GLU A 304 -17.28 3.96 -15.32
N ALA A 305 -16.32 3.05 -15.51
CA ALA A 305 -16.42 1.99 -16.52
C ALA A 305 -17.64 1.09 -16.29
N LEU A 306 -17.89 0.68 -15.03
CA LEU A 306 -19.05 -0.13 -14.69
C LEU A 306 -20.37 0.65 -14.87
N ASP A 307 -20.39 1.94 -14.53
CA ASP A 307 -21.55 2.83 -14.71
C ASP A 307 -21.85 3.07 -16.20
N ALA A 308 -20.83 3.09 -17.04
CA ALA A 308 -20.95 3.15 -18.51
C ALA A 308 -21.42 1.83 -19.14
N GLY A 309 -21.47 0.74 -18.36
CA GLY A 309 -21.97 -0.57 -18.80
C GLY A 309 -20.90 -1.53 -19.31
N ALA A 310 -19.62 -1.25 -19.07
CA ALA A 310 -18.55 -2.18 -19.39
C ALA A 310 -18.73 -3.52 -18.63
N GLN A 311 -18.37 -4.62 -19.27
CA GLN A 311 -18.45 -5.93 -18.64
C GLN A 311 -17.48 -6.01 -17.45
N PRO A 312 -17.93 -6.49 -16.26
CA PRO A 312 -17.08 -6.55 -15.08
C PRO A 312 -15.77 -7.32 -15.27
N LEU A 313 -15.75 -8.32 -16.17
CA LEU A 313 -14.54 -9.09 -16.48
C LEU A 313 -13.53 -8.25 -17.26
N ASP A 314 -14.00 -7.43 -18.21
CA ASP A 314 -13.14 -6.52 -18.99
C ASP A 314 -12.53 -5.45 -18.08
N VAL A 315 -13.36 -4.86 -17.21
CA VAL A 315 -12.90 -3.89 -16.19
C VAL A 315 -11.90 -4.54 -15.22
N MET A 316 -12.13 -5.80 -14.81
CA MET A 316 -11.19 -6.57 -14.01
C MET A 316 -9.83 -6.70 -14.71
N ASN A 317 -9.84 -7.02 -16.01
CA ASN A 317 -8.61 -7.17 -16.79
C ASN A 317 -7.89 -5.85 -16.98
N ALA A 318 -8.60 -4.80 -17.43
CA ALA A 318 -8.04 -3.46 -17.63
C ALA A 318 -7.42 -2.90 -16.33
N ALA A 319 -8.10 -3.03 -15.21
CA ALA A 319 -7.58 -2.59 -13.93
C ALA A 319 -6.50 -3.52 -13.34
N GLY A 320 -6.24 -4.72 -13.87
CA GLY A 320 -5.30 -5.70 -13.32
C GLY A 320 -5.72 -6.25 -11.95
N HIS A 321 -7.03 -6.51 -11.77
CA HIS A 321 -7.53 -7.27 -10.63
C HIS A 321 -7.32 -8.77 -10.85
N THR A 322 -7.06 -9.51 -9.79
CA THR A 322 -6.91 -10.99 -9.83
C THR A 322 -8.22 -11.70 -9.54
N GLN A 323 -9.19 -11.01 -8.94
CA GLN A 323 -10.47 -11.56 -8.55
C GLN A 323 -11.61 -10.62 -8.99
N LEU A 324 -12.67 -11.20 -9.54
CA LEU A 324 -13.85 -10.46 -9.99
C LEU A 324 -14.55 -9.73 -8.83
N SER A 325 -14.58 -10.34 -7.64
CA SER A 325 -15.14 -9.77 -6.42
C SER A 325 -14.48 -8.42 -6.06
N THR A 326 -13.19 -8.23 -6.40
CA THR A 326 -12.52 -6.94 -6.22
C THR A 326 -13.15 -5.87 -7.11
N THR A 327 -13.44 -6.18 -8.37
CA THR A 327 -14.11 -5.26 -9.32
C THR A 327 -15.56 -5.00 -8.89
N GLN A 328 -16.30 -6.04 -8.57
CA GLN A 328 -17.68 -5.92 -8.09
C GLN A 328 -17.81 -5.06 -6.83
N GLY A 329 -16.80 -5.06 -5.97
CA GLY A 329 -16.77 -4.17 -4.80
C GLY A 329 -16.71 -2.67 -5.13
N TYR A 330 -16.44 -2.26 -6.37
CA TYR A 330 -16.55 -0.88 -6.86
C TYR A 330 -17.89 -0.56 -7.49
N ASP A 331 -18.72 -1.58 -7.70
CA ASP A 331 -20.01 -1.48 -8.32
C ASP A 331 -21.08 -1.08 -7.29
N ARG A 332 -21.33 0.22 -7.16
CA ARG A 332 -22.11 0.82 -6.05
C ARG A 332 -23.43 1.45 -6.50
N THR A 333 -23.71 1.48 -7.79
CA THR A 333 -24.93 2.11 -8.34
C THR A 333 -26.11 1.14 -8.40
N THR A 334 -26.65 0.78 -7.24
CA THR A 334 -27.80 -0.12 -7.11
C THR A 334 -29.01 0.38 -7.93
N LEU A 335 -29.29 1.69 -7.89
CA LEU A 335 -30.45 2.26 -8.59
C LEU A 335 -30.34 2.14 -10.11
N LYS A 336 -29.17 2.44 -10.70
CA LYS A 336 -28.95 2.29 -12.16
C LYS A 336 -29.12 0.84 -12.61
N LYS A 337 -28.67 -0.13 -11.78
CA LYS A 337 -28.79 -1.56 -12.09
C LYS A 337 -30.22 -2.03 -12.02
N THR A 338 -30.95 -1.67 -10.96
CA THR A 338 -32.36 -2.04 -10.84
C THR A 338 -33.20 -1.41 -11.95
N ALA A 339 -32.90 -0.18 -12.35
CA ALA A 339 -33.52 0.48 -13.51
C ALA A 339 -33.21 -0.27 -14.81
N ARG A 340 -31.94 -0.66 -15.05
CA ARG A 340 -31.53 -1.43 -16.23
C ARG A 340 -32.20 -2.81 -16.26
N VAL A 341 -32.27 -3.51 -15.14
CA VAL A 341 -32.99 -4.79 -15.03
C VAL A 341 -34.48 -4.59 -15.36
N ALA A 342 -35.10 -3.53 -14.82
CA ALA A 342 -36.50 -3.23 -15.12
C ALA A 342 -36.71 -2.94 -16.62
N GLN A 343 -35.84 -2.15 -17.25
CA GLN A 343 -35.89 -1.85 -18.70
C GLN A 343 -35.77 -3.13 -19.53
N LEU A 344 -34.81 -4.00 -19.24
CA LEU A 344 -34.63 -5.27 -19.96
C LEU A 344 -35.85 -6.18 -19.82
N ARG A 345 -36.43 -6.28 -18.61
CA ARG A 345 -37.65 -7.05 -18.39
C ARG A 345 -38.86 -6.52 -19.16
N VAL A 346 -39.01 -5.19 -19.22
CA VAL A 346 -40.07 -4.54 -20.00
C VAL A 346 -39.89 -4.79 -21.50
N ALA A 347 -38.63 -4.63 -21.99
CA ALA A 347 -38.33 -4.90 -23.39
C ALA A 347 -38.60 -6.37 -23.77
N SER A 348 -38.20 -7.33 -22.93
CA SER A 348 -38.44 -8.75 -23.15
C SER A 348 -39.93 -9.09 -23.24
N ARG A 349 -40.78 -8.46 -22.41
CA ARG A 349 -42.23 -8.70 -22.43
C ARG A 349 -42.90 -8.19 -23.71
N LYS A 350 -42.44 -7.04 -24.27
CA LYS A 350 -42.94 -6.47 -25.54
C LYS A 350 -42.59 -7.32 -26.75
N ASN A 351 -41.55 -8.18 -26.66
CA ASN A 351 -41.18 -9.07 -27.78
C ASN A 351 -41.91 -10.43 -27.70
N VAL A 352 -42.79 -10.64 -26.75
CA VAL A 352 -43.57 -11.86 -26.58
C VAL A 352 -45.06 -11.62 -26.93
N GLU A 353 -45.48 -10.38 -27.07
CA GLU A 353 -46.76 -9.94 -27.69
C GLU A 353 -46.62 -9.77 -29.22
#